data_abf3c6322f73725c2a381d0c8f6b1193
#
_entry.id   abf3c6322f73725c2a381d0c8f6b1193
#
_cell.length_a   1.000
_cell.length_b   1.000
_cell.length_c   1.000
_cell.angle_alpha   90.00
_cell.angle_beta   90.00
_cell.angle_gamma   90.00
#
_symmetry.space_group_name_H-M   'P 1'
#
loop_
_entity.id
_entity.type
_entity.pdbx_description
1 polymer ?
#
loop_
_entity_poly.entity_id
_entity_poly.type
_entity_poly.pdbx_seq_one_letter_code
_entity_poly.pdbx_strand_id
1 'polypeptide(L)'
;MYYKEDLGYVYPERSDEHMIEVKHLRDTHFDEHFNYLDKSTWFKIKRFFLRIALYLVGFPVCTIRHGLRIYGRDKLKKNKELLKDGAITICNHVFMWDYLCVMKAIRPRLQYHPGWKTNFEGPNAPFIRIVGGIPVPTGNIRAMVKFKKAIDEVLETKQWLHFFPEGSMWFYYPDIRPLKPAVFNFAARHNKPVIPITISFRKRTGLWKLLGKKPLADLHIGDPLFPDTTLSIKEATDKLHKEAYHIMQVMNGINPGDPTYNTDQNIDNYKKTM
;
A
#
# COMPACT_ATOMS: atom_id res chain seq x y z
N MET A 1 -22.10 5.71 6.58
CA MET A 1 -21.62 7.12 6.58
C MET A 1 -20.19 7.12 7.07
N TYR A 2 -19.25 7.46 6.22
CA TYR A 2 -17.83 7.47 6.56
C TYR A 2 -17.52 8.66 7.45
N TYR A 3 -16.57 8.47 8.38
CA TYR A 3 -16.15 9.50 9.33
C TYR A 3 -15.29 10.54 8.61
N LYS A 4 -15.81 11.75 8.49
CA LYS A 4 -15.14 12.91 7.88
C LYS A 4 -14.99 14.07 8.88
N GLU A 5 -14.65 13.76 10.14
CA GLU A 5 -14.41 14.80 11.14
C GLU A 5 -13.07 15.50 10.85
N ASP A 6 -13.06 16.80 10.85
CA ASP A 6 -11.83 17.58 10.76
C ASP A 6 -10.96 17.30 12.01
N LEU A 7 -9.80 16.72 11.78
CA LEU A 7 -8.82 16.42 12.79
C LEU A 7 -7.73 17.49 12.93
N GLY A 8 -7.90 18.62 12.22
CA GLY A 8 -6.98 19.75 12.25
C GLY A 8 -5.67 19.48 11.48
N TYR A 9 -5.67 18.55 10.53
CA TYR A 9 -4.52 18.36 9.64
C TYR A 9 -4.57 19.32 8.46
N VAL A 10 -3.47 20.00 8.23
CA VAL A 10 -3.24 20.77 6.99
C VAL A 10 -2.60 19.81 5.98
N TYR A 11 -3.24 19.63 4.84
CA TYR A 11 -2.74 18.75 3.79
C TYR A 11 -1.91 19.54 2.78
N PRO A 12 -0.85 18.92 2.22
CA PRO A 12 -0.06 19.52 1.16
C PRO A 12 -0.90 19.81 -0.10
N GLU A 13 -0.47 20.78 -0.90
CA GLU A 13 -1.11 21.09 -2.19
C GLU A 13 -0.86 19.99 -3.23
N ARG A 14 0.35 19.42 -3.22
CA ARG A 14 0.73 18.34 -4.13
C ARG A 14 0.43 16.98 -3.52
N SER A 15 -0.27 16.14 -4.26
CA SER A 15 -0.71 14.82 -3.79
C SER A 15 0.44 13.85 -3.43
N ASP A 16 1.65 14.08 -3.95
CA ASP A 16 2.85 13.25 -3.72
C ASP A 16 3.76 13.79 -2.60
N GLU A 17 3.42 14.91 -2.00
CA GLU A 17 4.19 15.51 -0.92
C GLU A 17 3.96 14.78 0.40
N HIS A 18 5.04 14.58 1.17
CA HIS A 18 4.99 13.86 2.42
C HIS A 18 4.67 14.76 3.60
N MET A 19 3.72 14.34 4.45
CA MET A 19 3.42 15.00 5.73
C MET A 19 4.36 14.56 6.86
N ILE A 20 5.23 13.57 6.60
CA ILE A 20 6.16 13.04 7.59
C ILE A 20 7.55 13.55 7.30
N GLU A 21 8.18 14.09 8.32
CA GLU A 21 9.61 14.35 8.36
C GLU A 21 10.32 13.20 9.06
N VAL A 22 11.28 12.58 8.41
CA VAL A 22 12.13 11.54 9.00
C VAL A 22 13.39 12.21 9.56
N LYS A 23 13.58 12.08 10.88
CA LYS A 23 14.75 12.65 11.59
C LYS A 23 15.86 11.61 11.74
N HIS A 24 17.08 12.07 12.02
CA HIS A 24 18.25 11.22 12.25
C HIS A 24 18.58 10.28 11.07
N LEU A 25 18.67 10.86 9.88
CA LEU A 25 19.01 10.12 8.67
C LEU A 25 20.44 9.60 8.73
N ARG A 26 20.62 8.37 8.26
CA ARG A 26 21.94 7.75 8.03
C ARG A 26 22.35 8.00 6.59
N ASP A 27 23.63 8.17 6.37
CA ASP A 27 24.19 8.22 5.01
C ASP A 27 24.15 6.80 4.42
N THR A 28 23.09 6.51 3.68
CA THR A 28 22.88 5.22 3.04
C THR A 28 22.70 5.42 1.54
N HIS A 29 23.58 4.78 0.75
CA HIS A 29 23.52 4.85 -0.69
C HIS A 29 22.64 3.73 -1.26
N PHE A 30 21.58 4.12 -1.96
CA PHE A 30 20.72 3.18 -2.70
C PHE A 30 21.09 3.23 -4.17
N ASP A 31 22.29 2.71 -4.48
CA ASP A 31 22.87 2.64 -5.82
C ASP A 31 22.63 1.27 -6.51
N GLU A 32 23.31 1.02 -7.60
CA GLU A 32 23.25 -0.25 -8.33
C GLU A 32 23.85 -1.45 -7.60
N HIS A 33 24.65 -1.23 -6.56
CA HIS A 33 25.27 -2.29 -5.74
C HIS A 33 24.45 -2.63 -4.51
N PHE A 34 23.44 -1.80 -4.19
CA PHE A 34 22.57 -2.05 -3.04
C PHE A 34 21.76 -3.35 -3.21
N ASN A 35 21.68 -4.12 -2.13
CA ASN A 35 20.88 -5.35 -2.09
C ASN A 35 19.39 -5.01 -1.88
N TYR A 36 18.66 -4.73 -2.98
CA TYR A 36 17.23 -4.39 -2.94
C TYR A 36 16.36 -5.53 -2.40
N LEU A 37 16.72 -6.79 -2.71
CA LEU A 37 15.99 -7.98 -2.26
C LEU A 37 16.94 -8.92 -1.52
N ASP A 38 16.91 -8.87 -0.19
CA ASP A 38 17.72 -9.74 0.64
C ASP A 38 17.13 -11.17 0.67
N LYS A 39 17.90 -12.13 0.15
CA LYS A 39 17.55 -13.57 0.07
C LYS A 39 18.31 -14.44 1.06
N SER A 40 19.14 -13.82 1.90
CA SER A 40 19.99 -14.54 2.84
C SER A 40 19.16 -15.41 3.81
N THR A 41 19.74 -16.51 4.23
CA THR A 41 19.12 -17.38 5.24
C THR A 41 18.84 -16.61 6.53
N TRP A 42 19.75 -15.71 6.90
CA TRP A 42 19.58 -14.88 8.09
C TRP A 42 18.38 -13.93 7.98
N PHE A 43 18.15 -13.35 6.81
CA PHE A 43 16.95 -12.53 6.56
C PHE A 43 15.65 -13.34 6.65
N LYS A 44 15.65 -14.57 6.14
CA LYS A 44 14.49 -15.49 6.24
C LYS A 44 14.21 -15.85 7.70
N ILE A 45 15.24 -16.10 8.51
CA ILE A 45 15.11 -16.35 9.95
C ILE A 45 14.51 -15.13 10.67
N LYS A 46 15.03 -13.92 10.39
CA LYS A 46 14.47 -12.68 10.97
C LYS A 46 13.00 -12.49 10.60
N ARG A 47 12.62 -12.74 9.35
CA ARG A 47 11.21 -12.67 8.92
C ARG A 47 10.32 -13.70 9.59
N PHE A 48 10.84 -14.88 9.88
CA PHE A 48 10.11 -15.89 10.62
C PHE A 48 9.78 -15.42 12.05
N PHE A 49 10.77 -14.92 12.79
CA PHE A 49 10.54 -14.36 14.14
C PHE A 49 9.67 -13.10 14.12
N LEU A 50 9.84 -12.22 13.13
CA LEU A 50 8.94 -11.11 12.93
C LEU A 50 7.49 -11.57 12.78
N ARG A 51 7.25 -12.63 12.01
CA ARG A 51 5.90 -13.16 11.84
C ARG A 51 5.29 -13.54 13.18
N ILE A 52 6.04 -14.22 14.04
CA ILE A 52 5.59 -14.55 15.41
C ILE A 52 5.27 -13.27 16.18
N ALA A 53 6.17 -12.28 16.19
CA ALA A 53 5.97 -11.00 16.86
C ALA A 53 4.74 -10.24 16.34
N LEU A 54 4.48 -10.28 15.03
CA LEU A 54 3.28 -9.68 14.44
C LEU A 54 1.99 -10.35 14.95
N TYR A 55 1.96 -11.67 15.07
CA TYR A 55 0.79 -12.37 15.60
C TYR A 55 0.58 -12.11 17.09
N LEU A 56 1.66 -12.05 17.88
CA LEU A 56 1.59 -11.88 19.33
C LEU A 56 1.36 -10.42 19.75
N VAL A 57 1.90 -9.46 19.01
CA VAL A 57 1.89 -8.03 19.40
C VAL A 57 1.28 -7.14 18.31
N GLY A 58 1.81 -7.14 17.09
CA GLY A 58 1.42 -6.19 16.06
C GLY A 58 -0.07 -6.27 15.69
N PHE A 59 -0.58 -7.46 15.46
CA PHE A 59 -1.98 -7.67 15.08
C PHE A 59 -2.97 -7.43 16.24
N PRO A 60 -2.69 -7.84 17.49
CA PRO A 60 -3.45 -7.39 18.64
C PRO A 60 -3.51 -5.87 18.79
N VAL A 61 -2.39 -5.16 18.63
CA VAL A 61 -2.38 -3.68 18.67
C VAL A 61 -3.28 -3.09 17.60
N CYS A 62 -3.24 -3.58 16.36
CA CYS A 62 -4.16 -3.14 15.31
C CYS A 62 -5.62 -3.29 15.74
N THR A 63 -5.98 -4.40 16.42
CA THR A 63 -7.36 -4.66 16.84
C THR A 63 -7.76 -3.85 18.07
N ILE A 64 -6.93 -3.86 19.11
CA ILE A 64 -7.28 -3.29 20.42
C ILE A 64 -7.12 -1.78 20.39
N ARG A 65 -5.96 -1.26 19.99
CA ARG A 65 -5.68 0.19 20.03
C ARG A 65 -6.34 0.94 18.88
N HIS A 66 -6.27 0.39 17.67
CA HIS A 66 -6.82 1.03 16.47
C HIS A 66 -8.22 0.54 16.11
N GLY A 67 -8.77 -0.42 16.89
CA GLY A 67 -10.10 -0.97 16.69
C GLY A 67 -10.35 -1.52 15.31
N LEU A 68 -9.29 -2.03 14.66
CA LEU A 68 -9.33 -2.47 13.26
C LEU A 68 -10.44 -3.50 13.03
N ARG A 69 -11.34 -3.19 12.12
CA ARG A 69 -12.28 -4.14 11.51
C ARG A 69 -11.82 -4.44 10.10
N ILE A 70 -11.98 -5.68 9.66
CA ILE A 70 -11.58 -6.14 8.32
C ILE A 70 -12.81 -6.75 7.64
N TYR A 71 -13.16 -6.19 6.49
CA TYR A 71 -14.26 -6.61 5.66
C TYR A 71 -13.73 -7.16 4.33
N GLY A 72 -14.44 -8.14 3.73
CA GLY A 72 -14.09 -8.70 2.42
C GLY A 72 -12.98 -9.75 2.43
N ARG A 73 -12.61 -10.32 3.60
CA ARG A 73 -11.62 -11.43 3.65
C ARG A 73 -12.08 -12.70 2.95
N ASP A 74 -13.38 -12.92 2.87
CA ASP A 74 -14.01 -14.00 2.12
C ASP A 74 -13.66 -13.95 0.63
N LYS A 75 -13.49 -12.76 0.04
CA LYS A 75 -13.05 -12.56 -1.34
C LYS A 75 -11.67 -13.18 -1.60
N LEU A 76 -10.73 -13.05 -0.65
CA LEU A 76 -9.42 -13.70 -0.75
C LEU A 76 -9.51 -15.23 -0.66
N LYS A 77 -10.46 -15.76 0.12
CA LYS A 77 -10.70 -17.20 0.22
C LYS A 77 -11.35 -17.73 -1.06
N LYS A 78 -12.39 -17.04 -1.55
CA LYS A 78 -13.10 -17.37 -2.79
C LYS A 78 -12.16 -17.44 -4.00
N ASN A 79 -11.20 -16.52 -4.08
CA ASN A 79 -10.25 -16.41 -5.18
C ASN A 79 -8.90 -17.10 -4.89
N LYS A 80 -8.82 -18.01 -3.91
CA LYS A 80 -7.56 -18.62 -3.45
C LYS A 80 -6.72 -19.22 -4.58
N GLU A 81 -7.35 -19.93 -5.52
CA GLU A 81 -6.63 -20.56 -6.65
C GLU A 81 -6.08 -19.53 -7.63
N LEU A 82 -6.81 -18.45 -7.88
CA LEU A 82 -6.35 -17.34 -8.75
C LEU A 82 -5.21 -16.53 -8.12
N LEU A 83 -5.09 -16.55 -6.80
CA LEU A 83 -4.10 -15.80 -6.02
C LEU A 83 -2.89 -16.65 -5.59
N LYS A 84 -2.84 -17.93 -5.97
CA LYS A 84 -1.76 -18.85 -5.56
C LYS A 84 -0.40 -18.49 -6.15
N ASP A 85 -0.40 -17.89 -7.32
CA ASP A 85 0.81 -17.50 -8.05
C ASP A 85 1.28 -16.07 -7.73
N GLY A 86 0.85 -15.54 -6.60
CA GLY A 86 1.17 -14.18 -6.17
C GLY A 86 0.10 -13.15 -6.56
N ALA A 87 0.11 -12.02 -5.91
CA ALA A 87 -0.81 -10.91 -6.16
C ALA A 87 -0.18 -9.58 -5.75
N ILE A 88 -0.72 -8.51 -6.27
CA ILE A 88 -0.40 -7.14 -5.87
C ILE A 88 -1.57 -6.59 -5.06
N THR A 89 -1.31 -6.12 -3.85
CA THR A 89 -2.29 -5.37 -3.08
C THR A 89 -2.01 -3.88 -3.19
N ILE A 90 -3.05 -3.07 -3.30
CA ILE A 90 -2.95 -1.61 -3.27
C ILE A 90 -3.83 -1.06 -2.15
N CYS A 91 -3.39 0.02 -1.50
CA CYS A 91 -4.15 0.66 -0.43
C CYS A 91 -3.92 2.17 -0.42
N ASN A 92 -4.89 2.95 0.02
CA ASN A 92 -4.69 4.35 0.36
C ASN A 92 -3.75 4.47 1.57
N HIS A 93 -2.96 5.55 1.65
CA HIS A 93 -1.91 5.71 2.65
C HIS A 93 -2.30 6.82 3.64
N VAL A 94 -2.92 6.42 4.75
CA VAL A 94 -3.69 7.35 5.61
C VAL A 94 -3.31 7.36 7.09
N PHE A 95 -2.46 6.43 7.56
CA PHE A 95 -1.93 6.47 8.92
C PHE A 95 -0.74 5.53 9.13
N MET A 96 0.03 5.73 10.21
CA MET A 96 1.28 5.00 10.48
C MET A 96 1.16 3.47 10.57
N TRP A 97 -0.03 2.94 10.81
CA TRP A 97 -0.27 1.52 11.03
C TRP A 97 -0.95 0.83 9.84
N ASP A 98 -1.20 1.56 8.74
CA ASP A 98 -1.94 1.03 7.60
C ASP A 98 -1.27 -0.21 6.99
N TYR A 99 0.05 -0.21 6.83
CA TYR A 99 0.77 -1.37 6.34
C TYR A 99 0.59 -2.61 7.24
N LEU A 100 0.63 -2.44 8.57
CA LEU A 100 0.40 -3.54 9.51
C LEU A 100 -1.07 -4.00 9.48
N CYS A 101 -2.00 -3.09 9.27
CA CYS A 101 -3.41 -3.42 9.07
C CYS A 101 -3.62 -4.24 7.80
N VAL A 102 -2.96 -3.87 6.68
CA VAL A 102 -2.97 -4.64 5.44
C VAL A 102 -2.34 -6.03 5.66
N MET A 103 -1.17 -6.11 6.28
CA MET A 103 -0.54 -7.41 6.60
C MET A 103 -1.47 -8.31 7.42
N LYS A 104 -2.18 -7.75 8.41
CA LYS A 104 -3.18 -8.49 9.18
C LYS A 104 -4.35 -8.95 8.32
N ALA A 105 -4.79 -8.14 7.38
CA ALA A 105 -5.93 -8.44 6.51
C ALA A 105 -5.63 -9.61 5.56
N ILE A 106 -4.44 -9.67 4.99
CA ILE A 106 -4.04 -10.70 4.01
C ILE A 106 -3.41 -11.96 4.61
N ARG A 107 -3.23 -12.00 5.96
CA ARG A 107 -2.60 -13.16 6.60
C ARG A 107 -3.20 -14.50 6.16
N PRO A 108 -2.43 -15.56 6.06
CA PRO A 108 -1.08 -15.77 6.59
C PRO A 108 0.05 -15.29 5.66
N ARG A 109 -0.25 -14.61 4.57
CA ARG A 109 0.73 -14.17 3.58
C ARG A 109 1.58 -13.03 4.13
N LEU A 110 2.86 -13.02 3.75
CA LEU A 110 3.75 -11.89 3.92
C LEU A 110 4.00 -11.28 2.53
N GLN A 111 4.12 -9.99 2.48
CA GLN A 111 4.35 -9.26 1.24
C GLN A 111 5.63 -8.43 1.30
N TYR A 112 6.11 -8.04 0.13
CA TYR A 112 7.10 -6.99 -0.01
C TYR A 112 6.40 -5.67 -0.34
N HIS A 113 7.07 -4.54 -0.11
CA HIS A 113 6.52 -3.24 -0.47
C HIS A 113 7.63 -2.26 -0.84
N PRO A 114 7.51 -1.54 -1.95
CA PRO A 114 8.33 -0.37 -2.22
C PRO A 114 8.03 0.72 -1.21
N GLY A 115 9.06 1.44 -0.80
CA GLY A 115 8.90 2.54 0.15
C GLY A 115 9.82 3.71 -0.15
N TRP A 116 9.43 4.87 0.31
CA TRP A 116 10.22 6.09 0.20
C TRP A 116 11.61 5.90 0.80
N LYS A 117 12.66 6.22 0.01
CA LYS A 117 14.05 5.93 0.41
C LYS A 117 14.40 6.49 1.80
N THR A 118 13.89 7.66 2.14
CA THR A 118 14.16 8.35 3.40
C THR A 118 13.73 7.52 4.62
N ASN A 119 12.69 6.69 4.50
CA ASN A 119 12.30 5.75 5.57
C ASN A 119 13.38 4.69 5.84
N PHE A 120 14.21 4.38 4.85
CA PHE A 120 15.31 3.41 4.96
C PHE A 120 16.63 4.06 5.39
N GLU A 121 16.68 5.38 5.44
CA GLU A 121 17.77 6.16 6.00
C GLU A 121 17.53 6.45 7.50
N GLY A 122 16.29 6.38 7.94
CA GLY A 122 15.87 6.67 9.31
C GLY A 122 16.14 5.52 10.31
N PRO A 123 15.84 5.75 11.60
CA PRO A 123 16.10 4.78 12.69
C PRO A 123 15.29 3.50 12.55
N ASN A 124 14.11 3.55 11.91
CA ASN A 124 13.22 2.41 11.70
C ASN A 124 13.59 1.55 10.48
N ALA A 125 14.65 1.90 9.72
CA ALA A 125 15.06 1.20 8.51
C ALA A 125 15.23 -0.33 8.69
N PRO A 126 15.85 -0.86 9.75
CA PRO A 126 15.97 -2.31 9.93
C PRO A 126 14.61 -2.99 10.05
N PHE A 127 13.66 -2.39 10.77
CA PHE A 127 12.31 -2.93 10.89
C PHE A 127 11.57 -2.89 9.55
N ILE A 128 11.63 -1.76 8.83
CA ILE A 128 11.00 -1.60 7.52
C ILE A 128 11.54 -2.63 6.51
N ARG A 129 12.84 -2.89 6.53
CA ARG A 129 13.46 -3.93 5.70
C ARG A 129 12.93 -5.33 6.03
N ILE A 130 12.87 -5.70 7.31
CA ILE A 130 12.43 -7.04 7.74
C ILE A 130 10.94 -7.26 7.43
N VAL A 131 10.09 -6.24 7.53
CA VAL A 131 8.68 -6.37 7.14
C VAL A 131 8.49 -6.48 5.62
N GLY A 132 9.55 -6.37 4.82
CA GLY A 132 9.54 -6.56 3.38
C GLY A 132 9.73 -5.27 2.58
N GLY A 133 10.18 -4.21 3.21
CA GLY A 133 10.43 -2.93 2.55
C GLY A 133 11.56 -2.98 1.54
N ILE A 134 11.35 -2.38 0.37
CA ILE A 134 12.32 -2.22 -0.72
C ILE A 134 12.45 -0.72 -0.98
N PRO A 135 13.61 -0.09 -0.76
CA PRO A 135 13.77 1.35 -0.97
C PRO A 135 13.62 1.69 -2.45
N VAL A 136 12.85 2.74 -2.75
CA VAL A 136 12.74 3.28 -4.11
C VAL A 136 13.89 4.27 -4.31
N PRO A 137 14.87 3.99 -5.17
CA PRO A 137 15.97 4.91 -5.41
C PRO A 137 15.51 6.14 -6.19
N THR A 138 16.18 7.26 -5.98
CA THR A 138 15.92 8.51 -6.71
C THR A 138 17.22 9.04 -7.29
N GLY A 139 17.15 9.67 -8.46
CA GLY A 139 18.29 10.33 -9.08
C GLY A 139 19.38 9.43 -9.71
N ASN A 140 19.20 8.10 -9.67
CA ASN A 140 20.15 7.14 -10.25
C ASN A 140 19.42 6.10 -11.13
N ILE A 141 19.62 6.17 -12.43
CA ILE A 141 18.95 5.28 -13.41
C ILE A 141 19.39 3.82 -13.23
N ARG A 142 20.66 3.55 -12.94
CA ARG A 142 21.16 2.17 -12.73
C ARG A 142 20.56 1.56 -11.50
N ALA A 143 20.47 2.32 -10.42
CA ALA A 143 19.78 1.92 -9.19
C ALA A 143 18.29 1.61 -9.45
N MET A 144 17.61 2.46 -10.24
CA MET A 144 16.21 2.24 -10.60
C MET A 144 16.03 0.94 -11.42
N VAL A 145 16.96 0.61 -12.32
CA VAL A 145 16.94 -0.67 -13.06
C VAL A 145 17.07 -1.86 -12.09
N LYS A 146 17.97 -1.77 -11.11
CA LYS A 146 18.14 -2.82 -10.08
C LYS A 146 16.91 -2.96 -9.19
N PHE A 147 16.33 -1.84 -8.78
CA PHE A 147 15.06 -1.83 -8.04
C PHE A 147 13.94 -2.51 -8.84
N LYS A 148 13.75 -2.14 -10.12
CA LYS A 148 12.73 -2.77 -10.98
C LYS A 148 12.94 -4.28 -11.09
N LYS A 149 14.19 -4.73 -11.29
CA LYS A 149 14.51 -6.17 -11.29
C LYS A 149 14.16 -6.87 -9.98
N ALA A 150 14.37 -6.21 -8.84
CA ALA A 150 13.98 -6.77 -7.55
C ALA A 150 12.45 -6.91 -7.42
N ILE A 151 11.68 -5.95 -7.94
CA ILE A 151 10.21 -6.04 -7.99
C ILE A 151 9.76 -7.15 -8.94
N ASP A 152 10.35 -7.22 -10.13
CA ASP A 152 10.07 -8.27 -11.12
C ASP A 152 10.30 -9.65 -10.49
N GLU A 153 11.42 -9.85 -9.79
CA GLU A 153 11.74 -11.10 -9.12
C GLU A 153 10.74 -11.48 -8.01
N VAL A 154 10.26 -10.50 -7.23
CA VAL A 154 9.22 -10.76 -6.22
C VAL A 154 7.97 -11.35 -6.89
N LEU A 155 7.54 -10.81 -8.02
CA LEU A 155 6.36 -11.26 -8.75
C LEU A 155 6.58 -12.61 -9.46
N GLU A 156 7.75 -12.84 -10.04
CA GLU A 156 8.14 -14.10 -10.69
C GLU A 156 8.23 -15.26 -9.69
N THR A 157 8.69 -15.00 -8.47
CA THR A 157 8.76 -15.98 -7.39
C THR A 157 7.45 -16.18 -6.63
N LYS A 158 6.34 -15.74 -7.22
CA LYS A 158 4.97 -15.90 -6.70
C LYS A 158 4.75 -15.28 -5.32
N GLN A 159 5.58 -14.30 -4.96
CA GLN A 159 5.43 -13.54 -3.72
C GLN A 159 4.35 -12.48 -3.87
N TRP A 160 3.84 -12.01 -2.75
CA TRP A 160 2.91 -10.89 -2.73
C TRP A 160 3.65 -9.56 -2.64
N LEU A 161 3.14 -8.56 -3.35
CA LEU A 161 3.67 -7.21 -3.37
C LEU A 161 2.59 -6.23 -2.93
N HIS A 162 2.98 -5.21 -2.19
CA HIS A 162 2.06 -4.16 -1.74
C HIS A 162 2.53 -2.79 -2.21
N PHE A 163 1.58 -1.98 -2.63
CA PHE A 163 1.85 -0.58 -2.93
C PHE A 163 0.86 0.34 -2.21
N PHE A 164 1.36 1.51 -1.83
CA PHE A 164 0.56 2.69 -1.58
C PHE A 164 0.66 3.58 -2.82
N PRO A 165 -0.22 3.41 -3.82
CA PRO A 165 -0.04 4.05 -5.12
C PRO A 165 -0.26 5.57 -5.08
N GLU A 166 -0.76 6.11 -3.99
CA GLU A 166 -0.81 7.55 -3.74
C GLU A 166 0.57 8.19 -3.57
N GLY A 167 1.60 7.38 -3.23
CA GLY A 167 3.00 7.78 -3.20
C GLY A 167 3.47 8.48 -1.93
N SER A 168 2.59 9.00 -1.11
CA SER A 168 2.88 9.65 0.17
C SER A 168 1.80 9.31 1.21
N MET A 169 2.09 9.46 2.50
CA MET A 169 1.11 9.25 3.56
C MET A 169 0.51 10.59 4.00
N TRP A 170 -0.84 10.68 4.01
CA TRP A 170 -1.58 11.82 4.54
C TRP A 170 -2.46 11.38 5.71
N PHE A 171 -2.17 11.91 6.88
CA PHE A 171 -2.83 11.48 8.11
C PHE A 171 -4.34 11.65 8.07
N TYR A 172 -5.07 10.54 8.13
CA TYR A 172 -6.53 10.48 8.22
C TYR A 172 -7.27 11.19 7.08
N TYR A 173 -6.62 11.29 5.91
CA TYR A 173 -7.25 11.88 4.73
C TYR A 173 -8.51 11.09 4.36
N PRO A 174 -9.66 11.75 4.16
CA PRO A 174 -10.95 11.06 4.07
C PRO A 174 -11.23 10.42 2.71
N ASP A 175 -10.55 10.88 1.66
CA ASP A 175 -10.81 10.46 0.28
C ASP A 175 -9.64 9.64 -0.30
N ILE A 176 -9.80 9.14 -1.52
CA ILE A 176 -8.75 8.45 -2.27
C ILE A 176 -8.05 9.47 -3.16
N ARG A 177 -6.76 9.65 -2.95
CA ARG A 177 -5.92 10.53 -3.80
C ARG A 177 -5.59 9.87 -5.12
N PRO A 178 -5.20 10.62 -6.16
CA PRO A 178 -4.77 10.05 -7.44
C PRO A 178 -3.70 8.97 -7.27
N LEU A 179 -3.85 7.87 -8.01
CA LEU A 179 -2.96 6.71 -7.93
C LEU A 179 -1.86 6.82 -8.99
N LYS A 180 -0.61 6.51 -8.61
CA LYS A 180 0.52 6.41 -9.55
C LYS A 180 0.42 5.16 -10.40
N PRO A 181 0.69 5.22 -11.72
CA PRO A 181 0.44 4.11 -12.65
C PRO A 181 1.44 2.94 -12.54
N ALA A 182 2.59 3.14 -11.89
CA ALA A 182 3.68 2.16 -11.89
C ALA A 182 3.26 0.76 -11.41
N VAL A 183 2.43 0.66 -10.39
CA VAL A 183 1.95 -0.62 -9.85
C VAL A 183 1.13 -1.41 -10.87
N PHE A 184 0.31 -0.72 -11.66
CA PHE A 184 -0.55 -1.34 -12.66
C PHE A 184 0.28 -1.82 -13.87
N ASN A 185 1.38 -1.13 -14.18
CA ASN A 185 2.33 -1.61 -15.19
C ASN A 185 3.03 -2.90 -14.75
N PHE A 186 3.45 -3.02 -13.49
CA PHE A 186 3.97 -4.29 -12.96
C PHE A 186 2.91 -5.40 -13.03
N ALA A 187 1.66 -5.10 -12.67
CA ALA A 187 0.56 -6.05 -12.76
C ALA A 187 0.34 -6.55 -14.19
N ALA A 188 0.27 -5.64 -15.18
CA ALA A 188 0.06 -5.97 -16.58
C ALA A 188 1.22 -6.79 -17.16
N ARG A 189 2.48 -6.39 -16.90
CA ARG A 189 3.66 -7.09 -17.39
C ARG A 189 3.80 -8.52 -16.87
N HIS A 190 3.44 -8.77 -15.61
CA HIS A 190 3.56 -10.07 -14.96
C HIS A 190 2.25 -10.84 -14.89
N ASN A 191 1.19 -10.33 -15.52
CA ASN A 191 -0.16 -10.89 -15.46
C ASN A 191 -0.59 -11.26 -14.02
N LYS A 192 -0.39 -10.31 -13.09
CA LYS A 192 -0.74 -10.51 -11.67
C LYS A 192 -2.02 -9.76 -11.30
N PRO A 193 -2.91 -10.39 -10.53
CA PRO A 193 -4.10 -9.71 -10.04
C PRO A 193 -3.75 -8.56 -9.08
N VAL A 194 -4.51 -7.48 -9.17
CA VAL A 194 -4.46 -6.34 -8.24
C VAL A 194 -5.65 -6.43 -7.30
N ILE A 195 -5.39 -6.40 -6.00
CA ILE A 195 -6.40 -6.44 -4.95
C ILE A 195 -6.51 -5.04 -4.34
N PRO A 196 -7.60 -4.29 -4.63
CA PRO A 196 -7.82 -2.99 -4.03
C PRO A 196 -8.20 -3.16 -2.56
N ILE A 197 -7.58 -2.36 -1.71
CA ILE A 197 -7.86 -2.27 -0.28
C ILE A 197 -8.06 -0.80 0.05
N THR A 198 -9.04 -0.48 0.89
CA THR A 198 -9.22 0.87 1.41
C THR A 198 -9.28 0.85 2.93
N ILE A 199 -8.71 1.88 3.52
CA ILE A 199 -8.85 2.15 4.95
C ILE A 199 -9.65 3.44 5.09
N SER A 200 -10.76 3.31 5.78
CA SER A 200 -11.61 4.42 6.22
C SER A 200 -11.64 4.47 7.75
N PHE A 201 -12.25 5.49 8.28
CA PHE A 201 -12.25 5.71 9.71
C PHE A 201 -13.65 5.80 10.27
N ARG A 202 -13.79 5.51 11.57
CA ARG A 202 -15.01 5.69 12.35
C ARG A 202 -14.74 6.30 13.71
N LYS A 203 -15.72 6.97 14.27
CA LYS A 203 -15.65 7.61 15.59
C LYS A 203 -15.38 6.58 16.71
N ARG A 204 -14.55 6.94 17.67
CA ARG A 204 -14.38 6.14 18.88
C ARG A 204 -15.62 6.21 19.74
N THR A 205 -16.11 5.05 20.18
CA THR A 205 -17.25 4.92 21.08
C THR A 205 -16.92 3.95 22.21
N GLY A 206 -17.67 4.00 23.29
CA GLY A 206 -17.52 3.08 24.43
C GLY A 206 -16.10 3.07 25.02
N LEU A 207 -15.61 1.88 25.34
CA LEU A 207 -14.28 1.69 25.96
C LEU A 207 -13.12 2.16 25.07
N TRP A 208 -13.28 2.21 23.75
CA TRP A 208 -12.23 2.73 22.86
C TRP A 208 -11.88 4.19 23.11
N LYS A 209 -12.77 4.99 23.70
CA LYS A 209 -12.47 6.37 24.08
C LYS A 209 -11.32 6.46 25.10
N LEU A 210 -11.14 5.42 25.93
CA LEU A 210 -10.06 5.34 26.92
C LEU A 210 -8.70 5.02 26.28
N LEU A 211 -8.70 4.41 25.10
CA LEU A 211 -7.47 3.95 24.40
C LEU A 211 -6.86 5.00 23.45
N GLY A 212 -7.44 6.20 23.37
CA GLY A 212 -6.90 7.29 22.56
C GLY A 212 -7.94 8.22 21.96
N LYS A 213 -7.47 9.25 21.27
CA LYS A 213 -8.30 10.31 20.66
C LYS A 213 -8.53 10.13 19.15
N LYS A 214 -7.60 9.48 18.44
CA LYS A 214 -7.66 9.32 16.97
C LYS A 214 -8.74 8.30 16.58
N PRO A 215 -9.38 8.42 15.40
CA PRO A 215 -10.47 7.52 15.00
C PRO A 215 -10.02 6.07 14.89
N LEU A 216 -10.99 5.16 14.83
CA LEU A 216 -10.79 3.72 14.66
C LEU A 216 -10.76 3.39 13.16
N ALA A 217 -10.00 2.36 12.77
CA ALA A 217 -9.82 1.97 11.39
C ALA A 217 -10.80 0.88 10.95
N ASP A 218 -11.36 1.04 9.75
CA ASP A 218 -12.11 0.02 9.00
C ASP A 218 -11.38 -0.25 7.69
N LEU A 219 -10.98 -1.51 7.47
CA LEU A 219 -10.27 -1.94 6.27
C LEU A 219 -11.21 -2.80 5.42
N HIS A 220 -11.36 -2.40 4.17
CA HIS A 220 -12.18 -3.08 3.18
C HIS A 220 -11.32 -3.70 2.09
N ILE A 221 -11.52 -4.98 1.77
CA ILE A 221 -10.85 -5.69 0.69
C ILE A 221 -11.82 -5.80 -0.48
N GLY A 222 -11.41 -5.33 -1.65
CA GLY A 222 -12.16 -5.47 -2.89
C GLY A 222 -11.96 -6.83 -3.56
N ASP A 223 -12.69 -7.07 -4.64
CA ASP A 223 -12.46 -8.22 -5.50
C ASP A 223 -11.15 -8.04 -6.28
N PRO A 224 -10.42 -9.13 -6.57
CA PRO A 224 -9.22 -9.04 -7.39
C PRO A 224 -9.55 -8.58 -8.82
N LEU A 225 -8.79 -7.62 -9.32
CA LEU A 225 -8.82 -7.12 -10.68
C LEU A 225 -7.72 -7.78 -11.48
N PHE A 226 -8.02 -8.23 -12.68
CA PHE A 226 -7.07 -8.93 -13.54
C PHE A 226 -6.68 -8.07 -14.74
N PRO A 227 -5.38 -8.03 -15.12
CA PRO A 227 -4.96 -7.40 -16.36
C PRO A 227 -5.65 -8.06 -17.54
N ASP A 228 -6.07 -7.26 -18.52
CA ASP A 228 -6.62 -7.77 -19.78
C ASP A 228 -5.47 -8.17 -20.71
N THR A 229 -5.25 -9.47 -20.86
CA THR A 229 -4.14 -10.04 -21.66
C THR A 229 -4.35 -9.92 -23.16
N THR A 230 -5.51 -9.48 -23.62
CA THR A 230 -5.79 -9.23 -25.04
C THR A 230 -5.32 -7.84 -25.50
N LEU A 231 -5.05 -6.96 -24.56
CA LEU A 231 -4.58 -5.60 -24.80
C LEU A 231 -3.05 -5.51 -24.77
N SER A 232 -2.51 -4.45 -25.34
CA SER A 232 -1.09 -4.10 -25.12
C SER A 232 -0.85 -3.80 -23.62
N ILE A 233 0.40 -3.96 -23.17
CA ILE A 233 0.77 -3.68 -21.77
C ILE A 233 0.36 -2.26 -21.33
N LYS A 234 0.48 -1.28 -22.23
CA LYS A 234 0.08 0.09 -21.94
C LYS A 234 -1.43 0.20 -21.74
N GLU A 235 -2.23 -0.33 -22.67
CA GLU A 235 -3.69 -0.29 -22.60
C GLU A 235 -4.21 -1.07 -21.38
N ALA A 236 -3.64 -2.27 -21.12
CA ALA A 236 -3.99 -3.06 -19.92
C ALA A 236 -3.64 -2.31 -18.63
N THR A 237 -2.50 -1.59 -18.60
CA THR A 237 -2.11 -0.73 -17.47
C THR A 237 -3.13 0.38 -17.26
N ASP A 238 -3.49 1.12 -18.31
CA ASP A 238 -4.41 2.25 -18.23
C ASP A 238 -5.82 1.80 -17.81
N LYS A 239 -6.31 0.68 -18.38
CA LYS A 239 -7.60 0.09 -18.02
C LYS A 239 -7.63 -0.31 -16.55
N LEU A 240 -6.64 -1.09 -16.11
CA LEU A 240 -6.54 -1.58 -14.73
C LEU A 240 -6.39 -0.44 -13.72
N HIS A 241 -5.65 0.62 -14.08
CA HIS A 241 -5.48 1.82 -13.26
C HIS A 241 -6.82 2.53 -13.03
N LYS A 242 -7.57 2.81 -14.10
CA LYS A 242 -8.89 3.47 -14.03
C LYS A 242 -9.88 2.65 -13.22
N GLU A 243 -9.95 1.36 -13.48
CA GLU A 243 -10.84 0.43 -12.78
C GLU A 243 -10.51 0.34 -11.28
N ALA A 244 -9.24 0.19 -10.92
CA ALA A 244 -8.80 0.13 -9.54
C ALA A 244 -9.09 1.43 -8.78
N TYR A 245 -8.84 2.59 -9.41
CA TYR A 245 -9.12 3.88 -8.81
C TYR A 245 -10.62 4.07 -8.55
N HIS A 246 -11.45 3.78 -9.55
CA HIS A 246 -12.91 3.84 -9.43
C HIS A 246 -13.43 2.93 -8.30
N ILE A 247 -12.98 1.68 -8.25
CA ILE A 247 -13.39 0.73 -7.21
C ILE A 247 -12.95 1.20 -5.82
N MET A 248 -11.73 1.72 -5.66
CA MET A 248 -11.28 2.25 -4.38
C MET A 248 -12.11 3.44 -3.93
N GLN A 249 -12.53 4.32 -4.84
CA GLN A 249 -13.43 5.43 -4.53
C GLN A 249 -14.78 4.92 -4.03
N VAL A 250 -15.40 3.99 -4.76
CA VAL A 250 -16.69 3.36 -4.36
C VAL A 250 -16.56 2.69 -3.00
N MET A 251 -15.50 1.91 -2.77
CA MET A 251 -15.23 1.26 -1.49
C MET A 251 -15.04 2.27 -0.35
N ASN A 252 -14.54 3.46 -0.65
CA ASN A 252 -14.39 4.55 0.30
C ASN A 252 -15.66 5.41 0.46
N GLY A 253 -16.78 5.00 -0.14
CA GLY A 253 -18.08 5.66 -0.04
C GLY A 253 -18.24 6.91 -0.88
N ILE A 254 -17.42 7.06 -1.90
CA ILE A 254 -17.57 8.10 -2.91
C ILE A 254 -18.61 7.61 -3.92
N ASN A 255 -19.61 8.45 -4.22
CA ASN A 255 -20.59 8.15 -5.24
C ASN A 255 -20.00 8.46 -6.62
N PRO A 256 -19.78 7.48 -7.50
CA PRO A 256 -19.23 7.73 -8.83
C PRO A 256 -20.19 8.54 -9.75
N GLY A 257 -21.46 8.69 -9.37
CA GLY A 257 -22.41 9.58 -10.03
C GLY A 257 -22.39 11.02 -9.53
N ASP A 258 -21.53 11.35 -8.57
CA ASP A 258 -21.36 12.73 -8.09
C ASP A 258 -20.60 13.55 -9.14
N PRO A 259 -21.23 14.58 -9.77
CA PRO A 259 -20.57 15.38 -10.79
C PRO A 259 -19.36 16.18 -10.27
N THR A 260 -19.19 16.30 -8.95
CA THR A 260 -18.01 16.94 -8.33
C THR A 260 -16.80 16.03 -8.31
N TYR A 261 -16.97 14.74 -8.65
CA TYR A 261 -15.95 13.72 -8.57
C TYR A 261 -15.68 13.10 -9.95
N ASN A 262 -14.89 13.78 -10.77
CA ASN A 262 -14.50 13.27 -12.09
C ASN A 262 -13.19 12.46 -11.98
N THR A 263 -13.33 11.14 -11.93
CA THR A 263 -12.21 10.19 -11.82
C THR A 263 -11.20 10.33 -12.97
N ASP A 264 -11.69 10.50 -14.20
CA ASP A 264 -10.83 10.61 -15.39
C ASP A 264 -10.04 11.92 -15.36
N GLN A 265 -10.69 13.02 -15.00
CA GLN A 265 -10.03 14.33 -14.90
C GLN A 265 -8.94 14.35 -13.81
N ASN A 266 -9.16 13.69 -12.68
CA ASN A 266 -8.17 13.59 -11.61
C ASN A 266 -6.95 12.75 -12.02
N ILE A 267 -7.16 11.65 -12.75
CA ILE A 267 -6.07 10.83 -13.30
C ILE A 267 -5.29 11.62 -14.35
N ASP A 268 -5.97 12.32 -15.24
CA ASP A 268 -5.34 13.10 -16.32
C ASP A 268 -4.61 14.33 -15.79
N ASN A 269 -5.13 14.99 -14.76
CA ASN A 269 -4.43 16.07 -14.08
C ASN A 269 -3.14 15.57 -13.41
N TYR A 270 -3.18 14.39 -12.81
CA TYR A 270 -1.97 13.77 -12.25
C TYR A 270 -0.91 13.45 -13.32
N LYS A 271 -1.31 12.96 -14.50
CA LYS A 271 -0.40 12.72 -15.63
C LYS A 271 0.28 14.00 -16.14
N LYS A 272 -0.39 15.16 -16.04
CA LYS A 272 0.18 16.46 -16.45
C LYS A 272 1.17 17.04 -15.44
N THR A 273 1.17 16.56 -14.20
CA THR A 273 2.05 17.03 -13.12
C THR A 273 3.30 16.17 -12.93
N MET A 274 3.44 15.08 -13.70
CA MET A 274 4.62 14.23 -13.81
C MET A 274 5.49 14.62 -15.00
#